data_811db5b149eebd738fd35c75c35d090c
#
_entry.id   811db5b149eebd738fd35c75c35d090c
#
_cell.length_a   1.000
_cell.length_b   1.000
_cell.length_c   1.000
_cell.angle_alpha   90.00
_cell.angle_beta   90.00
_cell.angle_gamma   90.00
#
_symmetry.space_group_name_H-M   'P 1'
#
loop_
_entity.id
_entity.type
_entity.pdbx_description
1 polymer ?
#
loop_
_entity_poly.entity_id
_entity_poly.type
_entity_poly.pdbx_seq_one_letter_code
_entity_poly.pdbx_strand_id
1 'polypeptide(L)'
;MRTQIKCYSIVLVMVFSFAIGPAFSAEPTITVWKSASCGCCQRWVDYLQDDGFEVIAHNVDDVVSIKKKLGITNPALYSCHTAKVGGYIIEGHVPASDIRRLLNEHPKLMGLTAPGMPQMSPGMFSIEPKGYDVLQFNAKQETSMFSSY
;
A
#
# COMPACT_ATOMS: atom_id res chain seq x y z
N MET A 1 5.78 72.35 -42.21
CA MET A 1 6.05 70.88 -42.17
C MET A 1 5.86 70.43 -40.73
N ARG A 2 4.75 69.70 -40.42
CA ARG A 2 4.50 69.14 -39.08
C ARG A 2 4.80 67.67 -39.12
N THR A 3 5.84 67.25 -38.41
CA THR A 3 6.28 65.85 -38.30
C THR A 3 5.43 65.16 -37.24
N GLN A 4 4.62 64.18 -37.65
CA GLN A 4 3.81 63.34 -36.75
C GLN A 4 4.68 62.22 -36.22
N ILE A 5 4.96 62.23 -34.92
CA ILE A 5 5.64 61.12 -34.22
C ILE A 5 4.61 60.10 -33.80
N LYS A 6 4.61 58.93 -34.44
CA LYS A 6 3.78 57.78 -34.04
C LYS A 6 4.44 57.06 -32.88
N CYS A 7 3.85 57.16 -31.67
CA CYS A 7 4.23 56.33 -30.52
C CYS A 7 3.64 54.92 -30.72
N TYR A 8 4.53 53.94 -30.93
CA TYR A 8 4.17 52.51 -30.84
C TYR A 8 4.27 52.07 -29.40
N SER A 9 3.13 51.80 -28.75
CA SER A 9 3.07 51.15 -27.42
C SER A 9 3.37 49.69 -27.59
N ILE A 10 4.54 49.25 -27.13
CA ILE A 10 4.92 47.83 -27.03
C ILE A 10 4.25 47.27 -25.78
N VAL A 11 3.18 46.50 -25.95
CA VAL A 11 2.60 45.71 -24.87
C VAL A 11 3.45 44.46 -24.63
N LEU A 12 4.21 44.50 -23.56
CA LEU A 12 5.04 43.35 -23.10
C LEU A 12 4.12 42.34 -22.42
N VAL A 13 3.72 41.30 -23.14
CA VAL A 13 2.95 40.17 -22.56
C VAL A 13 3.92 39.29 -21.78
N MET A 14 3.92 39.43 -20.43
CA MET A 14 4.59 38.48 -19.55
C MET A 14 3.84 37.16 -19.54
N VAL A 15 4.38 36.16 -20.23
CA VAL A 15 3.89 34.79 -20.14
C VAL A 15 4.41 34.19 -18.84
N PHE A 16 3.56 34.10 -17.83
CA PHE A 16 3.83 33.42 -16.58
C PHE A 16 3.76 31.90 -16.84
N SER A 17 4.89 31.26 -17.10
CA SER A 17 4.95 29.79 -17.18
C SER A 17 4.77 29.20 -15.79
N PHE A 18 3.56 28.74 -15.48
CA PHE A 18 3.32 27.90 -14.31
C PHE A 18 4.00 26.54 -14.55
N ALA A 19 5.13 26.30 -13.91
CA ALA A 19 5.72 24.98 -13.83
C ALA A 19 4.81 24.10 -12.93
N ILE A 20 3.97 23.28 -13.57
CA ILE A 20 3.21 22.22 -12.88
C ILE A 20 4.24 21.14 -12.54
N GLY A 21 4.77 21.17 -11.32
CA GLY A 21 5.59 20.09 -10.77
C GLY A 21 4.72 18.81 -10.66
N PRO A 22 5.33 17.60 -10.76
CA PRO A 22 4.60 16.37 -10.55
C PRO A 22 3.96 16.39 -9.15
N ALA A 23 2.64 16.27 -9.08
CA ALA A 23 1.92 16.07 -7.84
C ALA A 23 2.33 14.68 -7.31
N PHE A 24 3.22 14.63 -6.33
CA PHE A 24 3.55 13.42 -5.60
C PHE A 24 2.32 13.11 -4.72
N SER A 25 1.47 12.22 -5.21
CA SER A 25 0.38 11.70 -4.40
C SER A 25 1.01 10.87 -3.28
N ALA A 26 0.84 11.30 -2.03
CA ALA A 26 1.27 10.50 -0.88
C ALA A 26 0.59 9.13 -0.92
N GLU A 27 1.36 8.06 -0.68
CA GLU A 27 0.79 6.72 -0.57
C GLU A 27 -0.23 6.68 0.59
N PRO A 28 -1.35 5.94 0.44
CA PRO A 28 -2.34 5.86 1.51
C PRO A 28 -1.77 5.18 2.74
N THR A 29 -2.10 5.68 3.93
CA THR A 29 -1.71 5.12 5.22
C THR A 29 -2.17 3.67 5.36
N ILE A 30 -1.28 2.79 5.81
CA ILE A 30 -1.57 1.39 6.11
C ILE A 30 -2.02 1.29 7.58
N THR A 31 -3.23 0.82 7.82
CA THR A 31 -3.72 0.53 9.17
C THR A 31 -3.59 -0.96 9.47
N VAL A 32 -2.86 -1.34 10.52
CA VAL A 32 -2.55 -2.72 10.89
C VAL A 32 -3.19 -3.09 12.21
N TRP A 33 -3.78 -4.29 12.31
CA TRP A 33 -4.25 -4.90 13.56
C TRP A 33 -3.47 -6.17 13.83
N LYS A 34 -2.81 -6.23 14.98
CA LYS A 34 -1.93 -7.32 15.41
C LYS A 34 -2.03 -7.57 16.91
N SER A 35 -1.61 -8.74 17.39
CA SER A 35 -1.39 -8.95 18.82
C SER A 35 -0.18 -8.14 19.31
N ALA A 36 -0.27 -7.61 20.53
CA ALA A 36 0.84 -6.91 21.19
C ALA A 36 2.10 -7.80 21.32
N SER A 37 1.92 -9.11 21.50
CA SER A 37 3.01 -10.09 21.63
C SER A 37 3.56 -10.63 20.31
N CYS A 38 2.98 -10.23 19.16
CA CYS A 38 3.41 -10.71 17.85
C CYS A 38 4.68 -9.97 17.36
N GLY A 39 5.86 -10.51 17.68
CA GLY A 39 7.14 -9.89 17.31
C GLY A 39 7.38 -9.84 15.80
N CYS A 40 7.00 -10.88 15.04
CA CYS A 40 7.13 -10.88 13.58
C CYS A 40 6.19 -9.85 12.93
N CYS A 41 4.99 -9.65 13.48
CA CYS A 41 4.08 -8.63 13.01
C CYS A 41 4.66 -7.22 13.22
N GLN A 42 5.35 -6.98 14.35
CA GLN A 42 6.00 -5.69 14.59
C GLN A 42 7.14 -5.48 13.58
N ARG A 43 7.99 -6.48 13.34
CA ARG A 43 9.06 -6.37 12.33
C ARG A 43 8.52 -6.15 10.91
N TRP A 44 7.33 -6.67 10.57
CA TRP A 44 6.69 -6.37 9.30
C TRP A 44 6.21 -4.91 9.23
N VAL A 45 5.67 -4.36 10.32
CA VAL A 45 5.35 -2.93 10.42
C VAL A 45 6.59 -2.08 10.21
N ASP A 46 7.68 -2.39 10.94
CA ASP A 46 8.96 -1.67 10.85
C ASP A 46 9.52 -1.74 9.42
N TYR A 47 9.48 -2.93 8.79
CA TYR A 47 9.88 -3.12 7.38
C TYR A 47 9.09 -2.23 6.41
N LEU A 48 7.78 -2.09 6.58
CA LEU A 48 6.97 -1.21 5.73
C LEU A 48 7.29 0.28 5.97
N GLN A 49 7.57 0.67 7.21
CA GLN A 49 7.98 2.04 7.54
C GLN A 49 9.37 2.36 6.97
N ASP A 50 10.32 1.44 7.07
CA ASP A 50 11.65 1.57 6.47
C ASP A 50 11.59 1.68 4.93
N ASP A 51 10.59 1.03 4.32
CA ASP A 51 10.32 1.10 2.88
C ASP A 51 9.53 2.38 2.47
N GLY A 52 9.16 3.24 3.45
CA GLY A 52 8.57 4.56 3.23
C GLY A 52 7.05 4.65 3.35
N PHE A 53 6.35 3.57 3.73
CA PHE A 53 4.91 3.65 4.02
C PHE A 53 4.63 4.34 5.36
N GLU A 54 3.57 5.13 5.40
CA GLU A 54 2.97 5.55 6.66
C GLU A 54 2.15 4.39 7.24
N VAL A 55 2.49 3.92 8.46
CA VAL A 55 1.84 2.77 9.08
C VAL A 55 1.32 3.13 10.47
N ILE A 56 0.03 2.88 10.71
CA ILE A 56 -0.62 2.98 12.03
C ILE A 56 -0.93 1.57 12.51
N ALA A 57 -0.29 1.12 13.59
CA ALA A 57 -0.47 -0.21 14.15
C ALA A 57 -1.32 -0.18 15.44
N HIS A 58 -2.35 -1.02 15.48
CA HIS A 58 -3.22 -1.23 16.64
C HIS A 58 -2.96 -2.60 17.25
N ASN A 59 -2.63 -2.64 18.53
CA ASN A 59 -2.58 -3.88 19.29
C ASN A 59 -4.01 -4.26 19.70
N VAL A 60 -4.40 -5.50 19.40
CA VAL A 60 -5.73 -6.04 19.68
C VAL A 60 -5.61 -7.44 20.28
N ASP A 61 -6.54 -7.81 21.15
CA ASP A 61 -6.55 -9.14 21.78
C ASP A 61 -7.12 -10.21 20.85
N ASP A 62 -8.06 -9.84 19.98
CA ASP A 62 -8.73 -10.76 19.04
C ASP A 62 -8.60 -10.26 17.58
N VAL A 63 -7.50 -10.62 16.94
CA VAL A 63 -7.25 -10.33 15.52
C VAL A 63 -8.26 -11.04 14.62
N VAL A 64 -8.76 -12.23 15.01
CA VAL A 64 -9.71 -13.00 14.20
C VAL A 64 -11.05 -12.27 14.08
N SER A 65 -11.52 -11.65 15.16
CA SER A 65 -12.74 -10.81 15.11
C SER A 65 -12.55 -9.61 14.17
N ILE A 66 -11.38 -9.02 14.13
CA ILE A 66 -11.08 -7.93 13.17
C ILE A 66 -11.12 -8.44 11.74
N LYS A 67 -10.49 -9.59 11.42
CA LYS A 67 -10.53 -10.22 10.09
C LYS A 67 -11.97 -10.41 9.61
N LYS A 68 -12.82 -10.98 10.46
CA LYS A 68 -14.25 -11.18 10.16
C LYS A 68 -14.99 -9.86 9.90
N LYS A 69 -14.74 -8.82 10.71
CA LYS A 69 -15.31 -7.47 10.51
C LYS A 69 -14.86 -6.84 9.19
N LEU A 70 -13.64 -7.13 8.75
CA LEU A 70 -13.11 -6.71 7.46
C LEU A 70 -13.59 -7.58 6.29
N GLY A 71 -14.38 -8.64 6.57
CA GLY A 71 -14.98 -9.51 5.56
C GLY A 71 -14.11 -10.72 5.18
N ILE A 72 -13.00 -11.00 5.88
CA ILE A 72 -12.23 -12.22 5.68
C ILE A 72 -12.85 -13.31 6.55
N THR A 73 -13.53 -14.26 5.93
CA THR A 73 -14.25 -15.35 6.61
C THR A 73 -13.65 -16.72 6.38
N ASN A 74 -12.78 -16.88 5.37
CA ASN A 74 -12.11 -18.13 5.06
C ASN A 74 -10.79 -18.23 5.86
N PRO A 75 -10.67 -19.16 6.84
CA PRO A 75 -9.46 -19.32 7.63
C PRO A 75 -8.21 -19.72 6.82
N ALA A 76 -8.39 -20.28 5.61
CA ALA A 76 -7.26 -20.61 4.74
C ALA A 76 -6.48 -19.38 4.25
N LEU A 77 -7.08 -18.19 4.33
CA LEU A 77 -6.43 -16.91 4.00
C LEU A 77 -5.66 -16.32 5.19
N TYR A 78 -5.86 -16.82 6.42
CA TYR A 78 -5.38 -16.16 7.63
C TYR A 78 -3.88 -16.26 7.80
N SER A 79 -3.33 -15.19 8.36
CA SER A 79 -1.99 -15.08 8.92
C SER A 79 -2.05 -14.48 10.33
N CYS A 80 -0.93 -14.03 10.89
CA CYS A 80 -0.85 -13.55 12.27
C CYS A 80 -1.40 -12.13 12.49
N HIS A 81 -1.52 -11.32 11.43
CA HIS A 81 -2.07 -9.96 11.48
C HIS A 81 -2.91 -9.68 10.24
N THR A 82 -3.63 -8.57 10.26
CA THR A 82 -4.36 -8.06 9.09
C THR A 82 -4.16 -6.55 8.99
N ALA A 83 -4.20 -6.02 7.77
CA ALA A 83 -4.09 -4.59 7.53
C ALA A 83 -5.09 -4.13 6.45
N LYS A 84 -5.27 -2.80 6.37
CA LYS A 84 -6.08 -2.14 5.34
C LYS A 84 -5.31 -0.97 4.76
N VAL A 85 -5.31 -0.85 3.41
CA VAL A 85 -4.67 0.24 2.68
C VAL A 85 -5.42 0.51 1.37
N GLY A 86 -5.70 1.75 1.03
CA GLY A 86 -6.32 2.12 -0.25
C GLY A 86 -7.63 1.41 -0.57
N GLY A 87 -8.37 0.93 0.46
CA GLY A 87 -9.58 0.12 0.30
C GLY A 87 -9.34 -1.39 0.26
N TYR A 88 -8.10 -1.86 0.10
CA TYR A 88 -7.71 -3.26 0.06
C TYR A 88 -7.38 -3.82 1.44
N ILE A 89 -7.53 -5.13 1.59
CA ILE A 89 -7.09 -5.89 2.76
C ILE A 89 -5.73 -6.53 2.46
N ILE A 90 -4.82 -6.43 3.41
CA ILE A 90 -3.53 -7.10 3.38
C ILE A 90 -3.47 -8.08 4.54
N GLU A 91 -3.31 -9.34 4.24
CA GLU A 91 -3.32 -10.42 5.21
C GLU A 91 -1.93 -11.05 5.34
N GLY A 92 -1.30 -10.86 6.50
CA GLY A 92 0.02 -11.40 6.77
C GLY A 92 1.17 -10.65 6.09
N HIS A 93 2.28 -11.34 5.91
CA HIS A 93 3.60 -10.79 5.55
C HIS A 93 3.77 -10.53 4.05
N VAL A 94 2.82 -9.81 3.45
CA VAL A 94 2.88 -9.38 2.05
C VAL A 94 4.01 -8.37 1.87
N PRO A 95 4.87 -8.51 0.83
CA PRO A 95 5.95 -7.57 0.56
C PRO A 95 5.47 -6.16 0.18
N ALA A 96 6.26 -5.15 0.54
CA ALA A 96 6.01 -3.75 0.21
C ALA A 96 5.84 -3.52 -1.31
N SER A 97 6.65 -4.21 -2.13
CA SER A 97 6.57 -4.18 -3.59
C SER A 97 5.21 -4.63 -4.12
N ASP A 98 4.62 -5.68 -3.51
CA ASP A 98 3.30 -6.17 -3.90
C ASP A 98 2.19 -5.21 -3.47
N ILE A 99 2.33 -4.58 -2.29
CA ILE A 99 1.39 -3.55 -1.82
C ILE A 99 1.42 -2.35 -2.77
N ARG A 100 2.62 -1.87 -3.17
CA ARG A 100 2.74 -0.78 -4.15
C ARG A 100 2.14 -1.13 -5.50
N ARG A 101 2.42 -2.35 -6.00
CA ARG A 101 1.84 -2.82 -7.25
C ARG A 101 0.31 -2.85 -7.19
N LEU A 102 -0.26 -3.38 -6.11
CA LEU A 102 -1.70 -3.38 -5.86
C LEU A 102 -2.29 -1.97 -5.89
N LEU A 103 -1.64 -1.01 -5.20
CA LEU A 103 -2.07 0.38 -5.14
C LEU A 103 -1.96 1.11 -6.47
N ASN A 104 -0.99 0.75 -7.32
CA ASN A 104 -0.79 1.36 -8.63
C ASN A 104 -1.73 0.79 -9.70
N GLU A 105 -1.96 -0.53 -9.67
CA GLU A 105 -2.77 -1.22 -10.68
C GLU A 105 -4.28 -1.09 -10.41
N HIS A 106 -4.68 -0.83 -9.18
CA HIS A 106 -6.08 -0.71 -8.75
C HIS A 106 -7.00 -1.86 -9.23
N PRO A 107 -6.60 -3.13 -9.11
CA PRO A 107 -7.40 -4.25 -9.63
C PRO A 107 -8.69 -4.43 -8.83
N LYS A 108 -9.71 -5.01 -9.48
CA LYS A 108 -11.00 -5.32 -8.85
C LYS A 108 -10.90 -6.59 -7.99
N LEU A 109 -10.34 -6.46 -6.78
CA LEU A 109 -10.22 -7.56 -5.80
C LEU A 109 -10.40 -7.03 -4.37
N MET A 110 -10.51 -7.91 -3.40
CA MET A 110 -10.68 -7.54 -1.99
C MET A 110 -9.33 -7.29 -1.30
N GLY A 111 -8.30 -8.06 -1.66
CA GLY A 111 -6.99 -7.90 -1.03
C GLY A 111 -5.95 -8.95 -1.44
N LEU A 112 -4.81 -8.89 -0.76
CA LEU A 112 -3.69 -9.82 -0.89
C LEU A 112 -3.50 -10.61 0.40
N THR A 113 -3.02 -11.84 0.27
CA THR A 113 -2.63 -12.66 1.43
C THR A 113 -1.33 -13.39 1.17
N ALA A 114 -0.47 -13.45 2.20
CA ALA A 114 0.60 -14.42 2.37
C ALA A 114 0.16 -15.38 3.48
N PRO A 115 -0.57 -16.48 3.16
CA PRO A 115 -1.24 -17.32 4.15
C PRO A 115 -0.24 -17.98 5.11
N GLY A 116 -0.67 -18.16 6.36
CA GLY A 116 0.20 -18.71 7.39
C GLY A 116 1.31 -17.74 7.78
N MET A 117 2.53 -18.26 7.98
CA MET A 117 3.71 -17.49 8.35
C MET A 117 4.93 -17.97 7.54
N PRO A 118 5.04 -17.58 6.26
CA PRO A 118 6.16 -18.01 5.43
C PRO A 118 7.50 -17.55 6.04
N GLN A 119 8.44 -18.48 6.24
CA GLN A 119 9.66 -18.23 7.01
C GLN A 119 10.57 -17.17 6.37
N MET A 120 10.58 -17.08 5.03
CA MET A 120 11.40 -16.13 4.27
C MET A 120 10.59 -14.92 3.80
N SER A 121 9.49 -14.58 4.49
CA SER A 121 8.73 -13.35 4.24
C SER A 121 9.29 -12.19 5.07
N PRO A 122 9.05 -10.92 4.63
CA PRO A 122 9.44 -9.74 5.39
C PRO A 122 8.86 -9.73 6.80
N GLY A 123 9.69 -9.42 7.80
CA GLY A 123 9.32 -9.47 9.21
C GLY A 123 9.48 -10.85 9.87
N MET A 124 9.67 -11.94 9.09
CA MET A 124 10.07 -13.26 9.61
C MET A 124 11.60 -13.35 9.67
N PHE A 125 12.25 -14.14 8.81
CA PHE A 125 13.71 -14.32 8.80
C PHE A 125 14.40 -13.62 7.63
N SER A 126 13.65 -13.00 6.73
CA SER A 126 14.19 -12.27 5.58
C SER A 126 13.46 -10.95 5.37
N ILE A 127 14.16 -9.98 4.79
CA ILE A 127 13.58 -8.78 4.21
C ILE A 127 13.31 -8.99 2.70
N GLU A 128 14.00 -9.96 2.08
CA GLU A 128 13.79 -10.35 0.69
C GLU A 128 12.86 -11.57 0.64
N PRO A 129 11.69 -11.45 -0.02
CA PRO A 129 10.73 -12.53 -0.13
C PRO A 129 11.33 -13.71 -0.92
N LYS A 130 11.13 -14.96 -0.42
CA LYS A 130 11.63 -16.16 -1.08
C LYS A 130 10.83 -17.39 -0.70
N GLY A 131 10.53 -18.24 -1.70
CA GLY A 131 9.98 -19.59 -1.49
C GLY A 131 8.55 -19.61 -0.96
N TYR A 132 7.73 -18.62 -1.29
CA TYR A 132 6.31 -18.59 -0.99
C TYR A 132 5.52 -17.75 -2.01
N ASP A 133 4.22 -17.92 -1.99
CA ASP A 133 3.31 -17.22 -2.87
C ASP A 133 2.52 -16.13 -2.13
N VAL A 134 2.30 -15.02 -2.81
CA VAL A 134 1.29 -14.03 -2.44
C VAL A 134 0.08 -14.25 -3.33
N LEU A 135 -1.07 -14.44 -2.71
CA LEU A 135 -2.34 -14.67 -3.40
C LEU A 135 -3.20 -13.41 -3.36
N GLN A 136 -3.86 -13.10 -4.45
CA GLN A 136 -4.98 -12.16 -4.45
C GLN A 136 -6.27 -12.91 -4.13
N PHE A 137 -7.25 -12.24 -3.49
CA PHE A 137 -8.56 -12.81 -3.19
C PHE A 137 -9.69 -11.81 -3.45
N ASN A 138 -10.84 -12.32 -3.86
CA ASN A 138 -12.03 -11.54 -4.13
C ASN A 138 -13.06 -11.61 -2.97
N ALA A 139 -14.20 -10.94 -3.11
CA ALA A 139 -15.26 -10.93 -2.08
C ALA A 139 -15.90 -12.30 -1.82
N LYS A 140 -15.74 -13.26 -2.74
CA LYS A 140 -16.17 -14.66 -2.55
C LYS A 140 -15.10 -15.51 -1.88
N GLN A 141 -13.96 -14.93 -1.50
CA GLN A 141 -12.79 -15.62 -0.93
C GLN A 141 -12.12 -16.62 -1.90
N GLU A 142 -12.37 -16.47 -3.21
CA GLU A 142 -11.65 -17.19 -4.25
C GLU A 142 -10.28 -16.56 -4.44
N THR A 143 -9.25 -17.40 -4.61
CA THR A 143 -7.86 -16.98 -4.71
C THR A 143 -7.26 -17.26 -6.08
N SER A 144 -6.30 -16.43 -6.47
CA SER A 144 -5.39 -16.71 -7.57
C SER A 144 -4.01 -16.13 -7.25
N MET A 145 -3.00 -16.57 -8.01
CA MET A 145 -1.63 -16.09 -7.84
C MET A 145 -1.54 -14.58 -8.11
N PHE A 146 -0.89 -13.85 -7.20
CA PHE A 146 -0.49 -12.46 -7.41
C PHE A 146 1.03 -12.38 -7.65
N SER A 147 1.84 -12.96 -6.76
CA SER A 147 3.30 -13.06 -6.90
C SER A 147 3.78 -14.42 -6.41
N SER A 148 4.92 -14.89 -6.94
CA SER A 148 5.64 -16.06 -6.46
C SER A 148 7.12 -15.70 -6.26
N TYR A 149 7.70 -16.11 -5.14
CA TYR A 149 9.06 -15.76 -4.71
C TYR A 149 9.96 -16.97 -4.53
#